data_7e294ea3a11e044249098ae27ed01076
#
_entry.id   7e294ea3a11e044249098ae27ed01076
#
_cell.length_a   1.000
_cell.length_b   1.000
_cell.length_c   1.000
_cell.angle_alpha   90.00
_cell.angle_beta   90.00
_cell.angle_gamma   90.00
#
_symmetry.space_group_name_H-M   'P 1'
#
loop_
_entity.id
_entity.type
_entity.pdbx_description
1 polymer ?
#
loop_
_entity_poly.entity_id
_entity_poly.type
_entity_poly.pdbx_seq_one_letter_code
_entity_poly.pdbx_strand_id
1 'polypeptide(L)'
;VIAASPYHWQAYAVLADARTQLGDDQGATDAVQGLLDRHPGTAAFTRAAYDLEQHGRSADARQALQQALDGAYDPADQAFCHYQIAELDRNAGHPDQALAGYRQALTADPSYTPALAGAARAEAALGHTDDALRDYATAIGRIPLPQFLLELGELQESLGHAAEAGQQYRLLAAEQPLAAANGVVDDLSLGQYEADHGDPATAVRLLRGEWQRRQNALVADALSWALHRQGADEEALGLADQAQSHGWHNALFRYHRGEIERTLDRTDAARTDLTEALTTDPYFSPLLAPHARQAMDSLG
;
A
#
# COMPACT_ATOMS: atom_id res chain seq x y z
N VAL A 1 -23.42 8.73 -17.49
CA VAL A 1 -23.59 7.34 -17.98
C VAL A 1 -24.63 6.61 -17.13
N ILE A 2 -24.48 6.46 -15.82
CA ILE A 2 -25.41 5.71 -14.94
C ILE A 2 -26.85 6.25 -15.00
N ALA A 3 -27.03 7.57 -14.95
CA ALA A 3 -28.36 8.17 -15.07
C ALA A 3 -29.09 7.87 -16.41
N ALA A 4 -28.30 7.71 -17.48
CA ALA A 4 -28.85 7.38 -18.82
C ALA A 4 -29.00 5.86 -19.06
N SER A 5 -28.22 5.03 -18.35
CA SER A 5 -28.24 3.57 -18.47
C SER A 5 -27.90 2.93 -17.11
N PRO A 6 -28.91 2.78 -16.22
CA PRO A 6 -28.70 2.31 -14.85
C PRO A 6 -28.31 0.82 -14.75
N TYR A 7 -28.41 0.08 -15.85
CA TYR A 7 -28.03 -1.34 -15.93
C TYR A 7 -26.60 -1.57 -16.45
N HIS A 8 -25.87 -0.49 -16.79
CA HIS A 8 -24.50 -0.58 -17.32
C HIS A 8 -23.52 -0.81 -16.16
N TRP A 9 -23.31 -2.07 -15.79
CA TRP A 9 -22.53 -2.47 -14.62
C TRP A 9 -21.08 -1.97 -14.65
N GLN A 10 -20.44 -1.89 -15.84
CA GLN A 10 -19.07 -1.36 -15.99
C GLN A 10 -18.94 0.09 -15.49
N ALA A 11 -20.01 0.88 -15.61
CA ALA A 11 -20.01 2.25 -15.11
C ALA A 11 -19.95 2.31 -13.58
N TYR A 12 -20.55 1.32 -12.89
CA TYR A 12 -20.45 1.20 -11.44
C TYR A 12 -19.05 0.77 -11.00
N ALA A 13 -18.39 -0.11 -11.76
CA ALA A 13 -17.00 -0.48 -11.49
C ALA A 13 -16.06 0.75 -11.56
N VAL A 14 -16.16 1.52 -12.65
CA VAL A 14 -15.36 2.76 -12.80
C VAL A 14 -15.71 3.78 -11.73
N LEU A 15 -16.98 3.91 -11.36
CA LEU A 15 -17.42 4.82 -10.31
C LEU A 15 -16.86 4.43 -8.94
N ALA A 16 -16.88 3.13 -8.61
CA ALA A 16 -16.28 2.62 -7.36
C ALA A 16 -14.79 2.96 -7.31
N ASP A 17 -14.02 2.62 -8.35
CA ASP A 17 -12.59 2.90 -8.41
C ASP A 17 -12.30 4.41 -8.28
N ALA A 18 -13.06 5.25 -9.00
CA ALA A 18 -12.88 6.70 -8.94
C ALA A 18 -13.17 7.27 -7.55
N ARG A 19 -14.24 6.84 -6.89
CA ARG A 19 -14.62 7.31 -5.55
C ARG A 19 -13.62 6.86 -4.49
N THR A 20 -13.15 5.61 -4.56
CA THR A 20 -12.07 5.12 -3.69
C THR A 20 -10.81 6.00 -3.82
N GLN A 21 -10.41 6.35 -5.05
CA GLN A 21 -9.25 7.21 -5.25
C GLN A 21 -9.48 8.65 -4.74
N LEU A 22 -10.71 9.14 -4.79
CA LEU A 22 -11.07 10.47 -4.30
C LEU A 22 -11.29 10.53 -2.78
N GLY A 23 -11.33 9.39 -2.08
CA GLY A 23 -11.65 9.32 -0.65
C GLY A 23 -13.14 9.52 -0.35
N ASP A 24 -14.02 9.29 -1.33
CA ASP A 24 -15.48 9.23 -1.12
C ASP A 24 -15.88 7.81 -0.72
N ASP A 25 -15.56 7.41 0.51
CA ASP A 25 -15.69 6.03 0.99
C ASP A 25 -17.14 5.53 0.94
N GLN A 26 -18.10 6.32 1.45
CA GLN A 26 -19.52 5.93 1.37
C GLN A 26 -19.98 5.79 -0.09
N GLY A 27 -19.56 6.72 -0.92
CA GLY A 27 -19.88 6.65 -2.34
C GLY A 27 -19.20 5.47 -3.06
N ALA A 28 -17.99 5.06 -2.64
CA ALA A 28 -17.32 3.88 -3.15
C ALA A 28 -18.09 2.62 -2.77
N THR A 29 -18.45 2.46 -1.49
CA THR A 29 -19.28 1.35 -0.98
C THR A 29 -20.62 1.26 -1.73
N ASP A 30 -21.33 2.38 -1.90
CA ASP A 30 -22.60 2.42 -2.65
C ASP A 30 -22.42 1.99 -4.12
N ALA A 31 -21.30 2.38 -4.74
CA ALA A 31 -21.00 1.99 -6.12
C ALA A 31 -20.64 0.50 -6.24
N VAL A 32 -19.89 -0.03 -5.28
CA VAL A 32 -19.58 -1.47 -5.16
C VAL A 32 -20.86 -2.28 -4.98
N GLN A 33 -21.76 -1.86 -4.09
CA GLN A 33 -23.05 -2.52 -3.92
C GLN A 33 -23.86 -2.47 -5.21
N GLY A 34 -23.91 -1.31 -5.85
CA GLY A 34 -24.58 -1.16 -7.15
C GLY A 34 -24.02 -2.07 -8.26
N LEU A 35 -22.72 -2.36 -8.22
CA LEU A 35 -22.06 -3.31 -9.11
C LEU A 35 -22.44 -4.75 -8.78
N LEU A 36 -22.40 -5.14 -7.50
CA LEU A 36 -22.77 -6.47 -7.01
C LEU A 36 -24.23 -6.82 -7.38
N ASP A 37 -25.15 -5.88 -7.20
CA ASP A 37 -26.57 -6.07 -7.51
C ASP A 37 -26.83 -6.36 -9.00
N ARG A 38 -25.94 -5.91 -9.89
CA ARG A 38 -26.13 -5.98 -11.35
C ARG A 38 -25.29 -7.04 -12.02
N HIS A 39 -24.10 -7.28 -11.48
CA HIS A 39 -23.15 -8.21 -12.09
C HIS A 39 -22.22 -8.80 -11.02
N PRO A 40 -22.74 -9.72 -10.17
CA PRO A 40 -21.92 -10.41 -9.18
C PRO A 40 -20.93 -11.34 -9.92
N GLY A 41 -19.65 -11.02 -9.85
CA GLY A 41 -18.57 -11.76 -10.49
C GLY A 41 -17.22 -11.23 -10.05
N THR A 42 -16.12 -11.73 -10.64
CA THR A 42 -14.75 -11.41 -10.23
C THR A 42 -14.51 -9.91 -10.08
N ALA A 43 -14.93 -9.10 -11.04
CA ALA A 43 -14.76 -7.64 -11.01
C ALA A 43 -15.51 -6.96 -9.86
N ALA A 44 -16.66 -7.50 -9.42
CA ALA A 44 -17.44 -6.96 -8.32
C ALA A 44 -16.88 -7.40 -6.97
N PHE A 45 -16.56 -8.68 -6.82
CA PHE A 45 -16.05 -9.23 -5.56
C PHE A 45 -14.66 -8.73 -5.20
N THR A 46 -13.78 -8.48 -6.19
CA THR A 46 -12.45 -7.91 -5.94
C THR A 46 -12.53 -6.47 -5.42
N ARG A 47 -13.45 -5.65 -5.94
CA ARG A 47 -13.70 -4.29 -5.44
C ARG A 47 -14.35 -4.29 -4.07
N ALA A 48 -15.31 -5.21 -3.85
CA ALA A 48 -15.91 -5.40 -2.54
C ALA A 48 -14.87 -5.82 -1.49
N ALA A 49 -13.93 -6.66 -1.86
CA ALA A 49 -12.85 -7.07 -0.97
C ALA A 49 -11.96 -5.90 -0.55
N TYR A 50 -11.59 -5.04 -1.51
CA TYR A 50 -10.78 -3.86 -1.21
C TYR A 50 -11.54 -2.86 -0.32
N ASP A 51 -12.80 -2.60 -0.61
CA ASP A 51 -13.68 -1.77 0.24
C ASP A 51 -13.77 -2.33 1.66
N LEU A 52 -14.01 -3.64 1.81
CA LEU A 52 -14.09 -4.32 3.10
C LEU A 52 -12.77 -4.25 3.88
N GLU A 53 -11.63 -4.42 3.22
CA GLU A 53 -10.31 -4.33 3.85
C GLU A 53 -10.06 -2.93 4.41
N GLN A 54 -10.36 -1.87 3.66
CA GLN A 54 -10.22 -0.49 4.12
C GLN A 54 -11.12 -0.17 5.33
N HIS A 55 -12.21 -0.92 5.50
CA HIS A 55 -13.08 -0.83 6.67
C HIS A 55 -12.74 -1.84 7.80
N GLY A 56 -11.53 -2.42 7.79
CA GLY A 56 -11.07 -3.35 8.83
C GLY A 56 -11.74 -4.72 8.81
N ARG A 57 -12.48 -5.06 7.75
CA ARG A 57 -13.24 -6.31 7.59
C ARG A 57 -12.45 -7.33 6.79
N SER A 58 -11.20 -7.61 7.18
CA SER A 58 -10.28 -8.46 6.41
C SER A 58 -10.79 -9.90 6.21
N ALA A 59 -11.54 -10.45 7.17
CA ALA A 59 -12.16 -11.77 7.03
C ALA A 59 -13.23 -11.81 5.91
N ASP A 60 -14.06 -10.77 5.85
CA ASP A 60 -15.08 -10.63 4.81
C ASP A 60 -14.44 -10.33 3.45
N ALA A 61 -13.37 -9.52 3.43
CA ALA A 61 -12.56 -9.26 2.23
C ALA A 61 -12.00 -10.56 1.65
N ARG A 62 -11.43 -11.42 2.49
CA ARG A 62 -10.95 -12.76 2.08
C ARG A 62 -12.06 -13.62 1.49
N GLN A 63 -13.25 -13.62 2.10
CA GLN A 63 -14.39 -14.37 1.58
C GLN A 63 -14.83 -13.83 0.21
N ALA A 64 -14.87 -12.52 0.01
CA ALA A 64 -15.17 -11.92 -1.27
C ALA A 64 -14.11 -12.28 -2.34
N LEU A 65 -12.83 -12.27 -1.99
CA LEU A 65 -11.76 -12.70 -2.92
C LEU A 65 -11.83 -14.17 -3.26
N GLN A 66 -12.24 -15.03 -2.32
CA GLN A 66 -12.46 -16.45 -2.62
C GLN A 66 -13.63 -16.62 -3.63
N GLN A 67 -14.72 -15.88 -3.46
CA GLN A 67 -15.83 -15.89 -4.44
C GLN A 67 -15.38 -15.35 -5.80
N ALA A 68 -14.50 -14.34 -5.83
CA ALA A 68 -13.91 -13.84 -7.06
C ALA A 68 -13.08 -14.91 -7.77
N LEU A 69 -12.24 -15.63 -7.01
CA LEU A 69 -11.37 -16.70 -7.51
C LEU A 69 -12.17 -17.89 -8.03
N ASP A 70 -13.21 -18.31 -7.31
CA ASP A 70 -14.08 -19.42 -7.72
C ASP A 70 -14.80 -19.13 -9.06
N GLY A 71 -15.02 -17.85 -9.36
CA GLY A 71 -15.60 -17.39 -10.63
C GLY A 71 -14.56 -16.99 -11.70
N ALA A 72 -13.28 -17.05 -11.42
CA ALA A 72 -12.22 -16.63 -12.32
C ALA A 72 -11.79 -17.79 -13.26
N TYR A 73 -12.07 -17.64 -14.55
CA TYR A 73 -11.66 -18.63 -15.57
C TYR A 73 -10.43 -18.19 -16.36
N ASP A 74 -10.15 -16.90 -16.42
CA ASP A 74 -8.97 -16.36 -17.07
C ASP A 74 -7.74 -16.45 -16.14
N PRO A 75 -6.58 -16.90 -16.64
CA PRO A 75 -5.35 -16.96 -15.85
C PRO A 75 -4.94 -15.62 -15.19
N ALA A 76 -5.17 -14.49 -15.87
CA ALA A 76 -4.87 -13.18 -15.33
C ALA A 76 -5.79 -12.82 -14.18
N ASP A 77 -7.10 -13.14 -14.26
CA ASP A 77 -8.05 -12.95 -13.17
C ASP A 77 -7.71 -13.84 -11.97
N GLN A 78 -7.32 -15.10 -12.21
CA GLN A 78 -6.86 -16.00 -11.16
C GLN A 78 -5.60 -15.47 -10.47
N ALA A 79 -4.60 -15.03 -11.24
CA ALA A 79 -3.38 -14.44 -10.72
C ALA A 79 -3.67 -13.20 -9.87
N PHE A 80 -4.56 -12.32 -10.33
CA PHE A 80 -5.00 -11.15 -9.58
C PHE A 80 -5.67 -11.54 -8.26
N CYS A 81 -6.60 -12.51 -8.26
CA CYS A 81 -7.27 -12.95 -7.04
C CYS A 81 -6.29 -13.57 -6.02
N HIS A 82 -5.38 -14.45 -6.47
CA HIS A 82 -4.35 -15.02 -5.62
C HIS A 82 -3.42 -13.95 -5.03
N TYR A 83 -3.02 -12.97 -5.86
CA TYR A 83 -2.22 -11.83 -5.41
C TYR A 83 -2.94 -11.04 -4.32
N GLN A 84 -4.22 -10.71 -4.49
CA GLN A 84 -4.98 -9.94 -3.52
C GLN A 84 -5.19 -10.71 -2.19
N ILE A 85 -5.41 -12.02 -2.26
CA ILE A 85 -5.46 -12.86 -1.06
C ILE A 85 -4.11 -12.85 -0.32
N ALA A 86 -3.01 -12.90 -1.07
CA ALA A 86 -1.67 -12.83 -0.51
C ALA A 86 -1.36 -11.46 0.12
N GLU A 87 -1.87 -10.36 -0.44
CA GLU A 87 -1.77 -9.03 0.17
C GLU A 87 -2.48 -8.98 1.54
N LEU A 88 -3.65 -9.63 1.68
CA LEU A 88 -4.31 -9.75 3.00
C LEU A 88 -3.46 -10.51 4.00
N ASP A 89 -2.79 -11.60 3.57
CA ASP A 89 -1.88 -12.36 4.44
C ASP A 89 -0.66 -11.52 4.83
N ARG A 90 -0.08 -10.79 3.89
CA ARG A 90 1.02 -9.87 4.14
C ARG A 90 0.64 -8.77 5.13
N ASN A 91 -0.49 -8.10 4.89
CA ASN A 91 -0.99 -7.03 5.77
C ASN A 91 -1.32 -7.53 7.20
N ALA A 92 -1.55 -8.84 7.35
CA ALA A 92 -1.76 -9.49 8.64
C ALA A 92 -0.46 -10.05 9.26
N GLY A 93 0.72 -9.76 8.69
CA GLY A 93 2.01 -10.22 9.22
C GLY A 93 2.27 -11.72 9.04
N HIS A 94 1.69 -12.35 8.02
CA HIS A 94 1.85 -13.76 7.69
C HIS A 94 2.68 -13.96 6.40
N PRO A 95 3.99 -13.67 6.41
CA PRO A 95 4.81 -13.68 5.18
C PRO A 95 4.90 -15.05 4.52
N ASP A 96 4.86 -16.17 5.28
CA ASP A 96 4.84 -17.52 4.69
C ASP A 96 3.60 -17.78 3.85
N GLN A 97 2.41 -17.37 4.34
CA GLN A 97 1.15 -17.52 3.64
C GLN A 97 1.11 -16.58 2.42
N ALA A 98 1.55 -15.35 2.60
CA ALA A 98 1.67 -14.37 1.53
C ALA A 98 2.56 -14.88 0.38
N LEU A 99 3.75 -15.41 0.70
CA LEU A 99 4.67 -15.99 -0.30
C LEU A 99 4.03 -17.15 -1.06
N ALA A 100 3.31 -18.03 -0.35
CA ALA A 100 2.59 -19.13 -0.98
C ALA A 100 1.52 -18.62 -1.97
N GLY A 101 0.75 -17.59 -1.58
CA GLY A 101 -0.27 -16.97 -2.43
C GLY A 101 0.33 -16.26 -3.66
N TYR A 102 1.43 -15.52 -3.50
CA TYR A 102 2.12 -14.90 -4.65
C TYR A 102 2.66 -15.95 -5.63
N ARG A 103 3.17 -17.07 -5.13
CA ARG A 103 3.61 -18.20 -5.99
C ARG A 103 2.42 -18.85 -6.72
N GLN A 104 1.24 -18.91 -6.10
CA GLN A 104 0.01 -19.35 -6.79
C GLN A 104 -0.38 -18.37 -7.90
N ALA A 105 -0.30 -17.06 -7.65
CA ALA A 105 -0.53 -16.04 -8.68
C ALA A 105 0.42 -16.21 -9.86
N LEU A 106 1.72 -16.41 -9.62
CA LEU A 106 2.72 -16.66 -10.66
C LEU A 106 2.57 -18.03 -11.36
N THR A 107 1.93 -19.00 -10.71
CA THR A 107 1.59 -20.28 -11.34
C THR A 107 0.42 -20.11 -12.32
N ALA A 108 -0.58 -19.29 -11.95
CA ALA A 108 -1.70 -18.97 -12.82
C ALA A 108 -1.26 -18.10 -14.01
N ASP A 109 -0.51 -17.02 -13.74
CA ASP A 109 0.08 -16.17 -14.77
C ASP A 109 1.54 -15.82 -14.43
N PRO A 110 2.53 -16.48 -15.08
CA PRO A 110 3.95 -16.19 -14.86
C PRO A 110 4.39 -14.77 -15.24
N SER A 111 3.55 -14.03 -15.99
CA SER A 111 3.82 -12.64 -16.39
C SER A 111 3.31 -11.61 -15.41
N TYR A 112 2.55 -12.01 -14.37
CA TYR A 112 1.93 -11.12 -13.41
C TYR A 112 2.98 -10.49 -12.48
N THR A 113 3.58 -9.40 -12.92
CA THR A 113 4.71 -8.72 -12.28
C THR A 113 4.43 -8.27 -10.82
N PRO A 114 3.21 -7.81 -10.43
CA PRO A 114 2.96 -7.46 -9.03
C PRO A 114 3.20 -8.61 -8.05
N ALA A 115 2.93 -9.87 -8.46
CA ALA A 115 3.19 -11.02 -7.61
C ALA A 115 4.69 -11.32 -7.43
N LEU A 116 5.56 -10.93 -8.37
CA LEU A 116 7.02 -11.02 -8.16
C LEU A 116 7.48 -10.04 -7.08
N ALA A 117 7.03 -8.80 -7.14
CA ALA A 117 7.35 -7.81 -6.10
C ALA A 117 6.74 -8.21 -4.74
N GLY A 118 5.51 -8.75 -4.74
CA GLY A 118 4.89 -9.31 -3.53
C GLY A 118 5.70 -10.46 -2.93
N ALA A 119 6.15 -11.41 -3.77
CA ALA A 119 7.01 -12.51 -3.33
C ALA A 119 8.32 -11.98 -2.74
N ALA A 120 8.95 -11.01 -3.38
CA ALA A 120 10.18 -10.38 -2.88
C ALA A 120 9.99 -9.72 -1.51
N ARG A 121 8.87 -9.03 -1.27
CA ARG A 121 8.53 -8.48 0.07
C ARG A 121 8.41 -9.57 1.12
N ALA A 122 7.68 -10.64 0.80
CA ALA A 122 7.50 -11.76 1.72
C ALA A 122 8.82 -12.51 1.98
N GLU A 123 9.65 -12.70 0.98
CA GLU A 123 10.99 -13.30 1.10
C GLU A 123 11.93 -12.45 1.96
N ALA A 124 11.89 -11.12 1.80
CA ALA A 124 12.63 -10.20 2.66
C ALA A 124 12.20 -10.33 4.12
N ALA A 125 10.89 -10.39 4.39
CA ALA A 125 10.33 -10.58 5.74
C ALA A 125 10.76 -11.93 6.37
N LEU A 126 10.92 -12.98 5.55
CA LEU A 126 11.39 -14.31 5.97
C LEU A 126 12.92 -14.42 6.08
N GLY A 127 13.67 -13.38 5.70
CA GLY A 127 15.13 -13.40 5.68
C GLY A 127 15.74 -14.13 4.48
N HIS A 128 14.95 -14.45 3.46
CA HIS A 128 15.40 -15.04 2.20
C HIS A 128 15.96 -13.94 1.26
N THR A 129 16.98 -13.24 1.70
CA THR A 129 17.48 -12.00 1.11
C THR A 129 17.86 -12.13 -0.37
N ASP A 130 18.59 -13.20 -0.74
CA ASP A 130 19.05 -13.39 -2.12
C ASP A 130 17.87 -13.60 -3.08
N ASP A 131 16.84 -14.31 -2.65
CA ASP A 131 15.63 -14.53 -3.43
C ASP A 131 14.86 -13.21 -3.59
N ALA A 132 14.68 -12.45 -2.50
CA ALA A 132 14.03 -11.15 -2.51
C ALA A 132 14.70 -10.16 -3.50
N LEU A 133 16.03 -10.04 -3.44
CA LEU A 133 16.79 -9.18 -4.35
C LEU A 133 16.63 -9.59 -5.81
N ARG A 134 16.66 -10.90 -6.10
CA ARG A 134 16.48 -11.44 -7.45
C ARG A 134 15.08 -11.17 -7.99
N ASP A 135 14.05 -11.37 -7.17
CA ASP A 135 12.66 -11.24 -7.61
C ASP A 135 12.26 -9.78 -7.79
N TYR A 136 12.76 -8.85 -6.95
CA TYR A 136 12.66 -7.41 -7.21
C TYR A 136 13.39 -7.01 -8.51
N ALA A 137 14.62 -7.47 -8.73
CA ALA A 137 15.35 -7.15 -9.95
C ALA A 137 14.60 -7.66 -11.19
N THR A 138 13.95 -8.82 -11.10
CA THR A 138 13.12 -9.36 -12.17
C THR A 138 11.87 -8.54 -12.40
N ALA A 139 11.18 -8.12 -11.33
CA ALA A 139 9.98 -7.28 -11.40
C ALA A 139 10.29 -5.93 -12.06
N ILE A 140 11.35 -5.25 -11.60
CA ILE A 140 11.81 -3.97 -12.14
C ILE A 140 12.27 -4.09 -13.59
N GLY A 141 12.96 -5.19 -13.93
CA GLY A 141 13.38 -5.46 -15.30
C GLY A 141 12.21 -5.65 -16.27
N ARG A 142 11.04 -6.06 -15.79
CA ARG A 142 9.80 -6.15 -16.58
C ARG A 142 9.07 -4.82 -16.64
N ILE A 143 8.81 -4.22 -15.48
CA ILE A 143 8.08 -2.95 -15.34
C ILE A 143 8.72 -2.17 -14.17
N PRO A 144 9.46 -1.07 -14.44
CA PRO A 144 10.13 -0.28 -13.42
C PRO A 144 9.12 0.64 -12.70
N LEU A 145 8.17 0.07 -11.95
CA LEU A 145 7.23 0.90 -11.19
C LEU A 145 7.97 1.65 -10.08
N PRO A 146 7.64 2.94 -9.84
CA PRO A 146 8.23 3.75 -8.77
C PRO A 146 8.22 3.07 -7.40
N GLN A 147 7.13 2.40 -7.06
CA GLN A 147 7.01 1.63 -5.81
C GLN A 147 8.06 0.51 -5.72
N PHE A 148 8.29 -0.26 -6.78
CA PHE A 148 9.26 -1.36 -6.74
C PHE A 148 10.69 -0.86 -6.60
N LEU A 149 11.00 0.30 -7.21
CA LEU A 149 12.29 0.96 -7.08
C LEU A 149 12.52 1.44 -5.64
N LEU A 150 11.51 2.03 -5.02
CA LEU A 150 11.55 2.46 -3.61
C LEU A 150 11.77 1.25 -2.69
N GLU A 151 10.94 0.22 -2.80
CA GLU A 151 11.00 -0.98 -1.97
C GLU A 151 12.35 -1.73 -2.09
N LEU A 152 12.89 -1.87 -3.31
CA LEU A 152 14.20 -2.48 -3.50
C LEU A 152 15.31 -1.59 -2.89
N GLY A 153 15.21 -0.28 -3.07
CA GLY A 153 16.16 0.67 -2.48
C GLY A 153 16.20 0.54 -0.95
N GLU A 154 15.05 0.52 -0.30
CA GLU A 154 14.94 0.37 1.16
C GLU A 154 15.44 -1.00 1.64
N LEU A 155 15.14 -2.08 0.92
CA LEU A 155 15.70 -3.39 1.23
C LEU A 155 17.24 -3.38 1.14
N GLN A 156 17.80 -2.83 0.06
CA GLN A 156 19.27 -2.74 -0.10
C GLN A 156 19.90 -1.87 0.99
N GLU A 157 19.25 -0.76 1.38
CA GLU A 157 19.71 0.09 2.46
C GLU A 157 19.71 -0.65 3.80
N SER A 158 18.66 -1.39 4.12
CA SER A 158 18.57 -2.20 5.36
C SER A 158 19.67 -3.27 5.46
N LEU A 159 20.18 -3.71 4.30
CA LEU A 159 21.28 -4.67 4.18
C LEU A 159 22.67 -3.99 4.18
N GLY A 160 22.73 -2.66 4.24
CA GLY A 160 23.99 -1.89 4.16
C GLY A 160 24.53 -1.72 2.74
N HIS A 161 23.78 -2.05 1.71
CA HIS A 161 24.13 -1.92 0.29
C HIS A 161 23.83 -0.51 -0.23
N ALA A 162 24.41 0.52 0.40
CA ALA A 162 24.06 1.92 0.15
C ALA A 162 24.28 2.39 -1.31
N ALA A 163 25.28 1.83 -2.01
CA ALA A 163 25.56 2.20 -3.40
C ALA A 163 24.45 1.71 -4.35
N GLU A 164 23.98 0.49 -4.15
CA GLU A 164 22.90 -0.15 -4.88
C GLU A 164 21.56 0.52 -4.59
N ALA A 165 21.25 0.79 -3.30
CA ALA A 165 20.09 1.55 -2.89
C ALA A 165 20.04 2.93 -3.60
N GLY A 166 21.16 3.66 -3.59
CA GLY A 166 21.27 4.93 -4.30
C GLY A 166 21.07 4.84 -5.82
N GLN A 167 21.28 3.67 -6.45
CA GLN A 167 20.94 3.47 -7.86
C GLN A 167 19.42 3.41 -8.05
N GLN A 168 18.72 2.67 -7.20
CA GLN A 168 17.24 2.57 -7.27
C GLN A 168 16.58 3.93 -7.05
N TYR A 169 17.05 4.68 -6.05
CA TYR A 169 16.53 6.02 -5.76
C TYR A 169 16.75 7.01 -6.92
N ARG A 170 17.89 6.93 -7.62
CA ARG A 170 18.11 7.74 -8.83
C ARG A 170 17.18 7.35 -9.98
N LEU A 171 16.89 6.05 -10.16
CA LEU A 171 15.92 5.59 -11.15
C LEU A 171 14.51 6.07 -10.80
N LEU A 172 14.09 5.96 -9.54
CA LEU A 172 12.83 6.49 -9.05
C LEU A 172 12.68 7.99 -9.39
N ALA A 173 13.69 8.79 -9.07
CA ALA A 173 13.66 10.22 -9.37
C ALA A 173 13.63 10.53 -10.89
N ALA A 174 14.19 9.65 -11.72
CA ALA A 174 14.19 9.83 -13.18
C ALA A 174 12.85 9.44 -13.84
N GLU A 175 12.05 8.57 -13.23
CA GLU A 175 10.75 8.15 -13.76
C GLU A 175 9.70 9.29 -13.73
N GLN A 176 9.73 10.17 -12.72
CA GLN A 176 8.75 11.25 -12.59
C GLN A 176 8.65 12.19 -13.81
N PRO A 177 9.77 12.76 -14.32
CA PRO A 177 9.68 13.64 -15.48
C PRO A 177 9.26 12.88 -16.75
N LEU A 178 9.54 11.59 -16.88
CA LEU A 178 9.08 10.78 -17.99
C LEU A 178 7.57 10.53 -17.92
N ALA A 179 7.04 10.21 -16.75
CA ALA A 179 5.61 10.09 -16.52
C ALA A 179 4.88 11.39 -16.80
N ALA A 180 5.40 12.52 -16.30
CA ALA A 180 4.84 13.86 -16.51
C ALA A 180 4.81 14.26 -17.99
N ALA A 181 5.85 13.92 -18.76
CA ALA A 181 5.90 14.15 -20.21
C ALA A 181 4.80 13.37 -20.97
N ASN A 182 4.32 12.27 -20.38
CA ASN A 182 3.20 11.46 -20.88
C ASN A 182 1.85 11.82 -20.24
N GLY A 183 1.76 12.91 -19.49
CA GLY A 183 0.53 13.39 -18.84
C GLY A 183 0.14 12.61 -17.59
N VAL A 184 1.03 11.77 -17.04
CA VAL A 184 0.81 11.04 -15.79
C VAL A 184 1.44 11.84 -14.66
N VAL A 185 0.64 12.12 -13.61
CA VAL A 185 1.11 12.77 -12.38
C VAL A 185 0.81 11.82 -11.23
N ASP A 186 1.85 11.24 -10.66
CA ASP A 186 1.81 10.39 -9.47
C ASP A 186 3.02 10.73 -8.59
N ASP A 187 2.77 11.53 -7.57
CA ASP A 187 3.80 12.04 -6.68
C ASP A 187 3.93 11.19 -5.39
N LEU A 188 3.17 10.10 -5.24
CA LEU A 188 3.11 9.33 -3.99
C LEU A 188 4.47 8.70 -3.67
N SER A 189 4.99 7.82 -4.52
CA SER A 189 6.24 7.10 -4.25
C SER A 189 7.45 8.02 -4.15
N LEU A 190 7.52 9.07 -4.98
CA LEU A 190 8.59 10.05 -4.87
C LEU A 190 8.45 10.89 -3.59
N GLY A 191 7.23 11.23 -3.19
CA GLY A 191 6.99 11.94 -1.94
C GLY A 191 7.37 11.12 -0.71
N GLN A 192 7.11 9.82 -0.72
CA GLN A 192 7.56 8.88 0.33
C GLN A 192 9.09 8.81 0.37
N TYR A 193 9.73 8.66 -0.77
CA TYR A 193 11.20 8.71 -0.87
C TYR A 193 11.78 10.00 -0.28
N GLU A 194 11.25 11.15 -0.68
CA GLU A 194 11.74 12.45 -0.20
C GLU A 194 11.52 12.64 1.31
N ALA A 195 10.48 12.03 1.88
CA ALA A 195 10.23 12.10 3.32
C ALA A 195 11.29 11.35 4.13
N ASP A 196 11.74 10.18 3.67
CA ASP A 196 12.66 9.32 4.42
C ASP A 196 14.12 9.50 4.04
N HIS A 197 14.41 9.77 2.74
CA HIS A 197 15.77 9.74 2.19
C HIS A 197 16.19 11.07 1.52
N GLY A 198 15.27 12.01 1.35
CA GLY A 198 15.51 13.25 0.62
C GLY A 198 15.25 14.50 1.45
N ASP A 199 14.52 15.45 0.85
CA ASP A 199 14.16 16.73 1.46
C ASP A 199 12.69 16.74 1.94
N PRO A 200 12.43 16.78 3.25
CA PRO A 200 11.04 16.79 3.78
C PRO A 200 10.17 17.93 3.24
N ALA A 201 10.74 19.09 2.91
CA ALA A 201 9.97 20.20 2.32
C ALA A 201 9.52 19.86 0.89
N THR A 202 10.35 19.16 0.12
CA THR A 202 9.99 18.63 -1.19
C THR A 202 8.93 17.55 -1.05
N ALA A 203 9.07 16.62 -0.09
CA ALA A 203 8.06 15.59 0.20
C ALA A 203 6.68 16.22 0.46
N VAL A 204 6.59 17.18 1.38
CA VAL A 204 5.35 17.90 1.71
C VAL A 204 4.75 18.60 0.47
N ARG A 205 5.59 19.25 -0.36
CA ARG A 205 5.11 19.90 -1.58
C ARG A 205 4.50 18.91 -2.57
N LEU A 206 5.16 17.79 -2.82
CA LEU A 206 4.70 16.73 -3.70
C LEU A 206 3.39 16.10 -3.20
N LEU A 207 3.37 15.69 -1.93
CA LEU A 207 2.25 15.00 -1.33
C LEU A 207 1.04 15.91 -1.08
N ARG A 208 1.24 17.22 -0.85
CA ARG A 208 0.13 18.18 -0.87
C ARG A 208 -0.49 18.32 -2.27
N GLY A 209 0.32 18.28 -3.33
CA GLY A 209 -0.16 18.23 -4.71
C GLY A 209 -0.96 16.94 -4.98
N GLU A 210 -0.47 15.82 -4.49
CA GLU A 210 -1.18 14.53 -4.59
C GLU A 210 -2.49 14.55 -3.82
N TRP A 211 -2.50 15.07 -2.59
CA TRP A 211 -3.69 15.22 -1.76
C TRP A 211 -4.80 16.07 -2.41
N GLN A 212 -4.43 17.07 -3.19
CA GLN A 212 -5.41 17.85 -3.97
C GLN A 212 -6.09 17.03 -5.07
N ARG A 213 -5.43 15.99 -5.56
CA ARG A 213 -5.95 15.11 -6.61
C ARG A 213 -6.67 13.88 -6.06
N ARG A 214 -6.15 13.30 -4.99
CA ARG A 214 -6.63 12.04 -4.39
C ARG A 214 -6.59 12.14 -2.86
N GLN A 215 -7.74 12.11 -2.22
CA GLN A 215 -7.85 12.24 -0.76
C GLN A 215 -8.06 10.89 -0.07
N ASN A 216 -7.41 9.84 -0.58
CA ASN A 216 -7.49 8.50 0.00
C ASN A 216 -6.52 8.32 1.19
N ALA A 217 -6.71 7.23 1.93
CA ALA A 217 -5.95 6.92 3.14
C ALA A 217 -4.43 6.81 2.90
N LEU A 218 -3.99 6.27 1.74
CA LEU A 218 -2.57 6.14 1.41
C LEU A 218 -1.88 7.50 1.27
N VAL A 219 -2.55 8.46 0.61
CA VAL A 219 -2.01 9.82 0.45
C VAL A 219 -2.08 10.60 1.75
N ALA A 220 -3.14 10.40 2.56
CA ALA A 220 -3.25 11.00 3.89
C ALA A 220 -2.09 10.58 4.79
N ASP A 221 -1.80 9.29 4.85
CA ASP A 221 -0.69 8.75 5.64
C ASP A 221 0.66 9.26 5.14
N ALA A 222 0.94 9.17 3.85
CA ALA A 222 2.21 9.64 3.28
C ALA A 222 2.43 11.14 3.54
N LEU A 223 1.39 11.98 3.41
CA LEU A 223 1.48 13.41 3.72
C LEU A 223 1.65 13.65 5.23
N SER A 224 0.98 12.88 6.07
CA SER A 224 1.16 12.97 7.52
C SER A 224 2.61 12.69 7.91
N TRP A 225 3.20 11.65 7.35
CA TRP A 225 4.60 11.31 7.58
C TRP A 225 5.56 12.39 7.11
N ALA A 226 5.37 12.91 5.89
CA ALA A 226 6.19 14.01 5.37
C ALA A 226 6.11 15.27 6.24
N LEU A 227 4.93 15.61 6.75
CA LEU A 227 4.74 16.73 7.69
C LEU A 227 5.46 16.49 9.02
N HIS A 228 5.39 15.27 9.56
CA HIS A 228 6.15 14.87 10.74
C HIS A 228 7.66 15.03 10.50
N ARG A 229 8.17 14.54 9.38
CA ARG A 229 9.59 14.68 9.01
C ARG A 229 10.02 16.15 8.85
N GLN A 230 9.08 17.04 8.55
CA GLN A 230 9.28 18.48 8.48
C GLN A 230 9.15 19.18 9.86
N GLY A 231 8.65 18.49 10.89
CA GLY A 231 8.41 19.03 12.23
C GLY A 231 7.04 19.70 12.41
N ALA A 232 6.06 19.42 11.53
CA ALA A 232 4.70 19.96 11.60
C ALA A 232 3.73 18.92 12.24
N ASP A 233 4.07 18.43 13.44
CA ASP A 233 3.48 17.25 14.06
C ASP A 233 1.98 17.37 14.37
N GLU A 234 1.47 18.55 14.75
CA GLU A 234 0.04 18.74 14.99
C GLU A 234 -0.79 18.63 13.70
N GLU A 235 -0.30 19.16 12.57
CA GLU A 235 -0.95 18.99 11.26
C GLU A 235 -0.84 17.52 10.81
N ALA A 236 0.33 16.91 11.02
CA ALA A 236 0.60 15.51 10.70
C ALA A 236 -0.39 14.58 11.39
N LEU A 237 -0.64 14.77 12.70
CA LEU A 237 -1.55 13.94 13.46
C LEU A 237 -2.98 13.97 12.90
N GLY A 238 -3.47 15.15 12.49
CA GLY A 238 -4.80 15.26 11.89
C GLY A 238 -4.98 14.42 10.63
N LEU A 239 -3.95 14.33 9.79
CA LEU A 239 -3.96 13.49 8.58
C LEU A 239 -3.75 12.01 8.90
N ALA A 240 -2.91 11.68 9.90
CA ALA A 240 -2.74 10.30 10.37
C ALA A 240 -4.06 9.74 10.96
N ASP A 241 -4.81 10.55 11.69
CA ASP A 241 -6.14 10.19 12.18
C ASP A 241 -7.13 9.97 11.03
N GLN A 242 -7.07 10.82 10.00
CA GLN A 242 -7.90 10.66 8.80
C GLN A 242 -7.57 9.37 8.04
N ALA A 243 -6.30 9.04 7.87
CA ALA A 243 -5.86 7.81 7.20
C ALA A 243 -6.42 6.53 7.85
N GLN A 244 -6.68 6.58 9.15
CA GLN A 244 -7.16 5.44 9.94
C GLN A 244 -8.65 5.52 10.33
N SER A 245 -9.36 6.56 9.90
CA SER A 245 -10.74 6.86 10.33
C SER A 245 -11.75 5.78 10.00
N HIS A 246 -11.50 4.97 8.97
CA HIS A 246 -12.40 3.89 8.53
C HIS A 246 -12.04 2.51 9.09
N GLY A 247 -11.00 2.43 9.92
CA GLY A 247 -10.64 1.19 10.61
C GLY A 247 -9.70 0.27 9.83
N TRP A 248 -9.05 0.76 8.78
CA TRP A 248 -8.05 -0.03 8.06
C TRP A 248 -6.89 -0.45 8.99
N HIS A 249 -6.69 -1.75 9.13
CA HIS A 249 -5.58 -2.31 9.90
C HIS A 249 -4.30 -2.29 9.04
N ASN A 250 -3.56 -1.17 9.12
CA ASN A 250 -2.31 -0.98 8.40
C ASN A 250 -1.18 -0.68 9.39
N ALA A 251 -0.19 -1.57 9.46
CA ALA A 251 0.91 -1.46 10.43
C ALA A 251 1.78 -0.23 10.20
N LEU A 252 2.03 0.15 8.94
CA LEU A 252 2.81 1.35 8.61
C LEU A 252 2.09 2.62 9.08
N PHE A 253 0.78 2.72 8.86
CA PHE A 253 -0.02 3.86 9.32
C PHE A 253 0.00 3.99 10.86
N ARG A 254 -0.08 2.84 11.56
CA ARG A 254 0.05 2.80 13.02
C ARG A 254 1.43 3.26 13.47
N TYR A 255 2.48 2.82 12.80
CA TYR A 255 3.84 3.26 13.10
C TYR A 255 3.99 4.78 12.91
N HIS A 256 3.55 5.32 11.77
CA HIS A 256 3.66 6.74 11.49
C HIS A 256 2.92 7.57 12.57
N ARG A 257 1.67 7.21 12.89
CA ARG A 257 0.92 7.92 13.93
C ARG A 257 1.59 7.79 15.30
N GLY A 258 2.06 6.61 15.66
CA GLY A 258 2.76 6.37 16.92
C GLY A 258 4.02 7.23 17.07
N GLU A 259 4.82 7.43 16.02
CA GLU A 259 5.98 8.32 16.04
C GLU A 259 5.58 9.80 16.16
N ILE A 260 4.53 10.22 15.47
CA ILE A 260 3.97 11.57 15.58
C ILE A 260 3.49 11.82 17.02
N GLU A 261 2.73 10.91 17.62
CA GLU A 261 2.25 10.99 18.99
C GLU A 261 3.40 11.01 20.00
N ARG A 262 4.45 10.20 19.77
CA ARG A 262 5.65 10.19 20.62
C ARG A 262 6.34 11.56 20.60
N THR A 263 6.43 12.21 19.44
CA THR A 263 7.01 13.55 19.32
C THR A 263 6.16 14.62 20.00
N LEU A 264 4.85 14.42 20.05
CA LEU A 264 3.90 15.30 20.74
C LEU A 264 3.75 14.98 22.26
N ASP A 265 4.63 14.15 22.83
CA ASP A 265 4.61 13.72 24.23
C ASP A 265 3.30 12.97 24.62
N ARG A 266 2.58 12.38 23.65
CA ARG A 266 1.37 11.57 23.87
C ARG A 266 1.74 10.11 24.13
N THR A 267 2.52 9.86 25.17
CA THR A 267 3.20 8.58 25.44
C THR A 267 2.29 7.35 25.41
N ASP A 268 1.11 7.40 26.01
CA ASP A 268 0.20 6.25 26.07
C ASP A 268 -0.42 5.92 24.71
N ALA A 269 -0.76 6.93 23.92
CA ALA A 269 -1.26 6.76 22.56
C ALA A 269 -0.16 6.22 21.65
N ALA A 270 1.04 6.80 21.68
CA ALA A 270 2.20 6.32 20.95
C ALA A 270 2.50 4.84 21.25
N ARG A 271 2.49 4.45 22.52
CA ARG A 271 2.68 3.05 22.93
C ARG A 271 1.61 2.13 22.32
N THR A 272 0.36 2.57 22.33
CA THR A 272 -0.76 1.80 21.76
C THR A 272 -0.53 1.57 20.26
N ASP A 273 -0.27 2.63 19.50
CA ASP A 273 -0.10 2.54 18.06
C ASP A 273 1.15 1.75 17.65
N LEU A 274 2.27 1.95 18.30
CA LEU A 274 3.48 1.17 18.03
C LEU A 274 3.31 -0.31 18.36
N THR A 275 2.56 -0.62 19.44
CA THR A 275 2.20 -2.01 19.80
C THR A 275 1.32 -2.62 18.72
N GLU A 276 0.28 -1.90 18.28
CA GLU A 276 -0.61 -2.37 17.23
C GLU A 276 0.12 -2.56 15.90
N ALA A 277 1.04 -1.65 15.51
CA ALA A 277 1.87 -1.79 14.33
C ALA A 277 2.65 -3.10 14.34
N LEU A 278 3.43 -3.35 15.41
CA LEU A 278 4.29 -4.52 15.54
C LEU A 278 3.50 -5.84 15.75
N THR A 279 2.26 -5.76 16.26
CA THR A 279 1.39 -6.93 16.43
C THR A 279 0.69 -7.28 15.12
N THR A 280 0.29 -6.28 14.34
CA THR A 280 -0.39 -6.47 13.05
C THR A 280 0.57 -7.04 12.01
N ASP A 281 1.71 -6.38 11.81
CA ASP A 281 2.76 -6.86 10.90
C ASP A 281 4.15 -6.46 11.44
N PRO A 282 4.89 -7.39 12.07
CA PRO A 282 6.24 -7.08 12.57
C PRO A 282 7.29 -6.85 11.48
N TYR A 283 6.90 -6.99 10.21
CA TYR A 283 7.75 -6.91 9.01
C TYR A 283 7.32 -5.80 8.04
N PHE A 284 6.45 -4.88 8.45
CA PHE A 284 5.82 -3.87 7.58
C PHE A 284 6.81 -3.02 6.76
N SER A 285 8.04 -2.87 7.21
CA SER A 285 9.14 -2.24 6.48
C SER A 285 10.48 -2.78 6.96
N PRO A 286 11.44 -3.05 6.05
CA PRO A 286 12.78 -3.50 6.44
C PRO A 286 13.58 -2.43 7.20
N LEU A 287 13.27 -1.14 6.98
CA LEU A 287 13.90 0.00 7.67
C LEU A 287 13.12 0.42 8.92
N LEU A 288 11.81 0.59 8.82
CA LEU A 288 11.02 1.24 9.86
C LEU A 288 10.58 0.30 10.98
N ALA A 289 10.37 -0.98 10.71
CA ALA A 289 10.00 -1.92 11.76
C ALA A 289 11.06 -2.09 12.86
N PRO A 290 12.39 -2.06 12.58
CA PRO A 290 13.41 -1.96 13.60
C PRO A 290 13.32 -0.65 14.42
N HIS A 291 13.01 0.48 13.80
CA HIS A 291 12.81 1.75 14.51
C HIS A 291 11.60 1.72 15.42
N ALA A 292 10.48 1.11 14.99
CA ALA A 292 9.31 0.91 15.85
C ALA A 292 9.65 0.13 17.14
N ARG A 293 10.48 -0.92 17.04
CA ARG A 293 10.94 -1.68 18.22
C ARG A 293 11.79 -0.81 19.15
N GLN A 294 12.72 -0.02 18.61
CA GLN A 294 13.54 0.91 19.41
C GLN A 294 12.70 2.00 20.08
N ALA A 295 11.70 2.54 19.37
CA ALA A 295 10.76 3.51 19.92
C ALA A 295 10.00 2.92 21.10
N MET A 296 9.46 1.69 20.96
CA MET A 296 8.79 0.97 22.07
C MET A 296 9.69 0.79 23.28
N ASP A 297 10.95 0.37 23.09
CA ASP A 297 11.91 0.20 24.17
C ASP A 297 12.17 1.53 24.91
N SER A 298 12.13 2.66 24.20
CA SER A 298 12.33 3.99 24.78
C SER A 298 11.14 4.51 25.60
N LEU A 299 9.96 3.98 25.34
CA LEU A 299 8.73 4.36 26.07
C LEU A 299 8.56 3.59 27.40
N GLY A 300 9.38 2.58 27.66
CA GLY A 300 9.49 1.86 28.95
C GLY A 300 8.43 0.82 29.15
#